data_8127d12a4bd6f3134df03200ad308634
#
_entry.id   8127d12a4bd6f3134df03200ad308634
#
_cell.length_a   1.000
_cell.length_b   1.000
_cell.length_c   1.000
_cell.angle_alpha   90.00
_cell.angle_beta   90.00
_cell.angle_gamma   90.00
#
_symmetry.space_group_name_H-M   'P 1'
#
loop_
_entity.id
_entity.type
_entity.pdbx_description
1 polymer ?
#
loop_
_entity_poly.entity_id
_entity_poly.type
_entity_poly.pdbx_seq_one_letter_code
_entity_poly.pdbx_strand_id
1 'polypeptide(L)'
;MAELLPQTTSIQTIYSWFTEGKIFVNRRYQRKLVWTAIEKQKLIESIQKKYPIPAVLLAERENDPGTYEIIDGLQRLHAIMSFIETGYESLDGKRFNLDAFPTAKNRADEGKFTAVKADDLLSQREVTQLLDYSLAMSIMRNATENEINDVFDRINTYGHRLSDQERRQAGIQNKFSNMVRDIACSIRGDVSDDILLLEQMPSISIDLPLTKHGYQIQSEEVFWVKHGILRSTDLRDSMDEQCIADIAACIVGGKLIDRSKDALDQIYNNEDDEYSRISSAINVYGEGKFSEEFKFCIQEITKVCNSDGDIKLRDLIFTKRTTNAFPAIFAVLFIAFHELLIKENKKINNYKGIKDNLNNIVTRLDTKRSATGGE
;
A
#
# COMPACT_ATOMS: atom_id res chain seq x y z
N MET A 1 29.16 -13.16 -0.25
CA MET A 1 29.31 -11.81 0.32
C MET A 1 28.85 -10.83 -0.72
N ALA A 2 27.90 -10.01 -0.37
CA ALA A 2 27.37 -9.01 -1.27
C ALA A 2 28.46 -8.01 -1.71
N GLU A 3 28.52 -7.72 -2.99
CA GLU A 3 29.39 -6.69 -3.56
C GLU A 3 28.56 -5.45 -3.88
N LEU A 4 29.00 -4.27 -3.44
CA LEU A 4 28.34 -3.02 -3.75
C LEU A 4 29.12 -2.29 -4.87
N LEU A 5 28.46 -2.10 -5.99
CA LEU A 5 29.02 -1.44 -7.18
C LEU A 5 28.40 -0.04 -7.33
N PRO A 6 29.10 1.03 -6.98
CA PRO A 6 28.64 2.38 -7.26
C PRO A 6 28.83 2.70 -8.75
N GLN A 7 27.81 3.26 -9.37
CA GLN A 7 27.85 3.70 -10.76
C GLN A 7 26.95 4.90 -10.99
N THR A 8 27.13 5.56 -12.12
CA THR A 8 26.19 6.58 -12.61
C THR A 8 25.50 6.05 -13.85
N THR A 9 24.17 6.24 -13.93
CA THR A 9 23.38 5.74 -15.04
C THR A 9 22.45 6.85 -15.52
N SER A 10 22.43 7.09 -16.83
CA SER A 10 21.53 8.11 -17.40
C SER A 10 20.08 7.72 -17.26
N ILE A 11 19.18 8.69 -17.15
CA ILE A 11 17.73 8.44 -17.13
C ILE A 11 17.31 7.67 -18.38
N GLN A 12 17.90 7.96 -19.54
CA GLN A 12 17.63 7.22 -20.76
C GLN A 12 17.93 5.73 -20.63
N THR A 13 19.06 5.35 -20.04
CA THR A 13 19.42 3.95 -19.80
C THR A 13 18.45 3.29 -18.83
N ILE A 14 18.08 3.99 -17.75
CA ILE A 14 17.12 3.47 -16.77
C ILE A 14 15.75 3.28 -17.40
N TYR A 15 15.33 4.20 -18.28
CA TYR A 15 14.09 4.07 -19.03
C TYR A 15 14.13 2.84 -19.97
N SER A 16 15.27 2.54 -20.60
CA SER A 16 15.43 1.30 -21.36
C SER A 16 15.26 0.06 -20.48
N TRP A 17 15.88 0.02 -19.29
CA TRP A 17 15.67 -1.08 -18.34
C TRP A 17 14.21 -1.22 -17.92
N PHE A 18 13.52 -0.09 -17.71
CA PHE A 18 12.09 -0.08 -17.38
C PHE A 18 11.26 -0.70 -18.52
N THR A 19 11.50 -0.28 -19.76
CA THR A 19 10.74 -0.75 -20.94
C THR A 19 11.04 -2.19 -21.31
N GLU A 20 12.22 -2.69 -20.95
CA GLU A 20 12.64 -4.09 -21.15
C GLU A 20 12.19 -5.02 -20.00
N GLY A 21 11.46 -4.50 -19.02
CA GLY A 21 10.99 -5.28 -17.87
C GLY A 21 12.12 -5.74 -16.95
N LYS A 22 13.20 -4.97 -16.84
CA LYS A 22 14.37 -5.32 -16.02
C LYS A 22 14.34 -4.77 -14.60
N ILE A 23 13.35 -3.92 -14.26
CA ILE A 23 13.25 -3.29 -12.94
C ILE A 23 12.04 -3.85 -12.20
N PHE A 24 12.30 -4.48 -11.07
CA PHE A 24 11.32 -5.14 -10.23
C PHE A 24 11.14 -4.41 -8.89
N VAL A 25 9.94 -4.52 -8.36
CA VAL A 25 9.54 -4.02 -7.04
C VAL A 25 9.10 -5.20 -6.20
N ASN A 26 9.73 -5.39 -5.05
CA ASN A 26 9.34 -6.40 -4.08
C ASN A 26 8.41 -5.77 -3.04
N ARG A 27 7.15 -6.16 -3.07
CA ARG A 27 6.10 -5.65 -2.17
C ARG A 27 6.23 -6.14 -0.73
N ARG A 28 7.07 -7.10 -0.49
CA ARG A 28 7.31 -7.61 0.86
C ARG A 28 7.89 -6.53 1.76
N TYR A 29 8.68 -5.60 1.19
CA TYR A 29 9.24 -4.47 1.91
C TYR A 29 9.00 -3.12 1.24
N GLN A 30 8.72 -3.05 -0.07
CA GLN A 30 8.41 -1.78 -0.73
C GLN A 30 6.94 -1.38 -0.51
N ARG A 31 6.76 -0.18 0.01
CA ARG A 31 5.43 0.40 0.21
C ARG A 31 4.77 0.81 -1.12
N LYS A 32 3.48 1.12 -1.06
CA LYS A 32 2.71 1.72 -2.15
C LYS A 32 3.36 3.02 -2.63
N LEU A 33 2.98 3.47 -3.84
CA LEU A 33 3.35 4.80 -4.30
C LEU A 33 2.59 5.85 -3.46
N VAL A 34 3.34 6.72 -2.80
CA VAL A 34 2.78 7.67 -1.84
C VAL A 34 3.15 9.13 -2.13
N TRP A 35 4.04 9.37 -3.09
CA TRP A 35 4.42 10.73 -3.44
C TRP A 35 3.26 11.48 -4.09
N THR A 36 3.04 12.69 -3.60
CA THR A 36 2.09 13.65 -4.15
C THR A 36 2.57 14.18 -5.51
N ALA A 37 1.67 14.78 -6.28
CA ALA A 37 2.03 15.43 -7.54
C ALA A 37 3.14 16.48 -7.34
N ILE A 38 3.07 17.27 -6.26
CA ILE A 38 4.08 18.30 -5.93
C ILE A 38 5.45 17.69 -5.66
N GLU A 39 5.53 16.57 -4.93
CA GLU A 39 6.81 15.89 -4.67
C GLU A 39 7.44 15.37 -5.96
N LYS A 40 6.65 14.78 -6.85
CA LYS A 40 7.09 14.34 -8.18
C LYS A 40 7.58 15.52 -9.04
N GLN A 41 6.82 16.60 -9.08
CA GLN A 41 7.17 17.82 -9.83
C GLN A 41 8.48 18.44 -9.32
N LYS A 42 8.69 18.49 -8.00
CA LYS A 42 9.95 18.99 -7.40
C LYS A 42 11.14 18.12 -7.75
N LEU A 43 10.97 16.81 -7.89
CA LEU A 43 12.04 15.94 -8.37
C LEU A 43 12.41 16.30 -9.82
N ILE A 44 11.42 16.43 -10.70
CA ILE A 44 11.68 16.80 -12.11
C ILE A 44 12.36 18.17 -12.20
N GLU A 45 11.91 19.15 -11.43
CA GLU A 45 12.56 20.47 -11.36
C GLU A 45 14.03 20.35 -10.92
N SER A 46 14.33 19.50 -9.92
CA SER A 46 15.70 19.26 -9.45
C SER A 46 16.59 18.68 -10.56
N ILE A 47 16.04 17.73 -11.35
CA ILE A 47 16.73 17.14 -12.50
C ILE A 47 16.98 18.20 -13.58
N GLN A 48 15.98 19.00 -13.93
CA GLN A 48 16.10 20.09 -14.91
C GLN A 48 17.15 21.14 -14.50
N LYS A 49 17.22 21.45 -13.21
CA LYS A 49 18.22 22.36 -12.62
C LYS A 49 19.58 21.70 -12.39
N LYS A 50 19.72 20.41 -12.70
CA LYS A 50 20.93 19.60 -12.43
C LYS A 50 21.36 19.58 -10.97
N TYR A 51 20.38 19.66 -10.06
CA TYR A 51 20.63 19.50 -8.64
C TYR A 51 20.91 18.04 -8.29
N PRO A 52 21.78 17.76 -7.31
CA PRO A 52 22.00 16.39 -6.86
C PRO A 52 20.71 15.83 -6.22
N ILE A 53 20.38 14.61 -6.58
CA ILE A 53 19.29 13.85 -5.95
C ILE A 53 19.87 12.63 -5.24
N PRO A 54 19.20 12.12 -4.18
CA PRO A 54 19.69 10.95 -3.46
C PRO A 54 19.90 9.75 -4.39
N ALA A 55 20.93 8.96 -4.12
CA ALA A 55 21.25 7.77 -4.89
C ALA A 55 20.11 6.73 -4.85
N VAL A 56 20.00 5.95 -5.91
CA VAL A 56 19.09 4.78 -5.99
C VAL A 56 19.90 3.53 -5.62
N LEU A 57 19.32 2.66 -4.80
CA LEU A 57 19.90 1.37 -4.46
C LEU A 57 19.09 0.24 -5.10
N LEU A 58 19.78 -0.62 -5.84
CA LEU A 58 19.23 -1.80 -6.50
C LEU A 58 19.97 -3.05 -6.01
N ALA A 59 19.28 -4.21 -6.07
CA ALA A 59 19.93 -5.52 -5.98
C ALA A 59 19.77 -6.25 -7.31
N GLU A 60 20.87 -6.81 -7.84
CA GLU A 60 20.81 -7.68 -9.00
C GLU A 60 20.19 -9.02 -8.60
N ARG A 61 19.20 -9.50 -9.39
CA ARG A 61 18.50 -10.75 -9.09
C ARG A 61 19.37 -11.95 -9.45
N GLU A 62 19.55 -12.85 -8.50
CA GLU A 62 20.43 -14.02 -8.65
C GLU A 62 20.00 -14.94 -9.80
N ASN A 63 18.68 -15.15 -9.94
CA ASN A 63 18.13 -16.07 -10.94
C ASN A 63 17.96 -15.47 -12.33
N ASP A 64 18.22 -14.16 -12.50
CA ASP A 64 18.02 -13.44 -13.76
C ASP A 64 19.00 -12.25 -13.84
N PRO A 65 20.29 -12.53 -14.14
CA PRO A 65 21.34 -11.52 -14.21
C PRO A 65 21.02 -10.40 -15.21
N GLY A 66 21.28 -9.16 -14.82
CA GLY A 66 20.93 -7.98 -15.61
C GLY A 66 19.50 -7.48 -15.36
N THR A 67 18.79 -8.09 -14.43
CA THR A 67 17.55 -7.58 -13.87
C THR A 67 17.75 -7.16 -12.42
N TYR A 68 16.99 -6.16 -11.97
CA TYR A 68 17.25 -5.44 -10.74
C TYR A 68 15.99 -5.30 -9.91
N GLU A 69 16.11 -5.54 -8.62
CA GLU A 69 15.10 -5.26 -7.61
C GLU A 69 15.40 -3.93 -6.93
N ILE A 70 14.42 -3.06 -6.78
CA ILE A 70 14.58 -1.77 -6.12
C ILE A 70 14.64 -1.98 -4.62
N ILE A 71 15.73 -1.54 -3.98
CA ILE A 71 15.87 -1.51 -2.53
C ILE A 71 15.52 -0.13 -1.98
N ASP A 72 16.07 0.92 -2.59
CA ASP A 72 15.68 2.31 -2.31
C ASP A 72 15.56 3.12 -3.60
N GLY A 73 14.65 4.09 -3.60
CA GLY A 73 14.41 4.97 -4.73
C GLY A 73 13.16 4.67 -5.55
N LEU A 74 12.28 3.76 -5.10
CA LEU A 74 11.03 3.43 -5.77
C LEU A 74 10.23 4.66 -6.20
N GLN A 75 9.97 5.58 -5.27
CA GLN A 75 9.18 6.79 -5.55
C GLN A 75 9.85 7.68 -6.60
N ARG A 76 11.19 7.79 -6.54
CA ARG A 76 11.99 8.58 -7.50
C ARG A 76 11.96 7.98 -8.89
N LEU A 77 12.24 6.69 -9.01
CA LEU A 77 12.22 5.99 -10.30
C LEU A 77 10.83 6.05 -10.94
N HIS A 78 9.79 5.73 -10.17
CA HIS A 78 8.42 5.80 -10.67
C HIS A 78 8.05 7.22 -11.11
N ALA A 79 8.42 8.26 -10.35
CA ALA A 79 8.14 9.64 -10.73
C ALA A 79 8.79 10.00 -12.08
N ILE A 80 10.06 9.62 -12.29
CA ILE A 80 10.77 9.88 -13.54
C ILE A 80 10.11 9.13 -14.71
N MET A 81 9.84 7.83 -14.57
CA MET A 81 9.20 7.02 -15.63
C MET A 81 7.81 7.57 -15.97
N SER A 82 6.99 7.86 -14.95
CA SER A 82 5.66 8.42 -15.12
C SER A 82 5.67 9.80 -15.80
N PHE A 83 6.69 10.65 -15.56
CA PHE A 83 6.84 11.93 -16.25
C PHE A 83 7.17 11.74 -17.73
N ILE A 84 8.08 10.83 -18.07
CA ILE A 84 8.43 10.49 -19.47
C ILE A 84 7.18 9.97 -20.21
N GLU A 85 6.35 9.17 -19.54
CA GLU A 85 5.10 8.64 -20.08
C GLU A 85 3.91 9.61 -19.95
N THR A 86 4.18 10.91 -19.81
CA THR A 86 3.19 12.01 -19.80
C THR A 86 2.16 11.97 -18.66
N GLY A 87 2.44 11.24 -17.56
CA GLY A 87 1.51 11.04 -16.45
C GLY A 87 1.17 12.33 -15.67
N TYR A 88 2.05 13.33 -15.69
CA TYR A 88 1.84 14.60 -14.99
C TYR A 88 2.70 15.72 -15.61
N GLU A 89 2.42 16.96 -15.23
CA GLU A 89 3.13 18.16 -15.68
C GLU A 89 4.27 18.51 -14.71
N SER A 90 5.31 19.16 -15.23
CA SER A 90 6.34 19.81 -14.43
C SER A 90 5.77 21.00 -13.63
N LEU A 91 6.56 21.58 -12.73
CA LEU A 91 6.12 22.75 -11.94
C LEU A 91 5.78 23.98 -12.79
N ASP A 92 6.41 24.12 -13.96
CA ASP A 92 6.13 25.18 -14.94
C ASP A 92 5.02 24.81 -15.94
N GLY A 93 4.28 23.72 -15.70
CA GLY A 93 3.10 23.33 -16.47
C GLY A 93 3.39 22.59 -17.78
N LYS A 94 4.66 22.25 -18.06
CA LYS A 94 5.04 21.54 -19.28
C LYS A 94 4.95 20.02 -19.10
N ARG A 95 4.54 19.33 -20.19
CA ARG A 95 4.62 17.88 -20.28
C ARG A 95 5.84 17.42 -21.06
N PHE A 96 6.22 16.16 -20.83
CA PHE A 96 7.28 15.53 -21.60
C PHE A 96 6.90 15.44 -23.09
N ASN A 97 7.81 15.82 -23.96
CA ASN A 97 7.60 15.80 -25.41
C ASN A 97 8.01 14.46 -25.99
N LEU A 98 7.02 13.62 -26.30
CA LEU A 98 7.24 12.28 -26.87
C LEU A 98 7.89 12.32 -28.26
N ASP A 99 7.64 13.35 -29.07
CA ASP A 99 8.25 13.49 -30.40
C ASP A 99 9.78 13.66 -30.33
N ALA A 100 10.29 14.13 -29.19
CA ALA A 100 11.72 14.26 -28.94
C ALA A 100 12.38 12.97 -28.40
N PHE A 101 11.59 11.91 -28.12
CA PHE A 101 12.12 10.63 -27.59
C PHE A 101 11.39 9.43 -28.20
N PRO A 102 11.88 8.88 -29.34
CA PRO A 102 11.22 7.80 -30.10
C PRO A 102 10.88 6.55 -29.26
N THR A 103 11.72 6.20 -28.29
CA THR A 103 11.46 5.01 -27.44
C THR A 103 10.15 5.13 -26.68
N ALA A 104 9.90 6.27 -26.04
CA ALA A 104 8.65 6.49 -25.31
C ALA A 104 7.46 6.70 -26.28
N LYS A 105 7.68 7.35 -27.42
CA LYS A 105 6.65 7.54 -28.45
C LYS A 105 6.14 6.19 -28.97
N ASN A 106 7.04 5.28 -29.35
CA ASN A 106 6.67 3.96 -29.83
C ASN A 106 5.85 3.18 -28.80
N ARG A 107 6.21 3.26 -27.51
CA ARG A 107 5.42 2.62 -26.42
C ARG A 107 4.00 3.19 -26.32
N ALA A 108 3.83 4.50 -26.50
CA ALA A 108 2.51 5.11 -26.55
C ALA A 108 1.71 4.63 -27.77
N ASP A 109 2.34 4.56 -28.94
CA ASP A 109 1.73 4.07 -30.17
C ASP A 109 1.34 2.58 -30.09
N GLU A 110 2.10 1.79 -29.34
CA GLU A 110 1.81 0.39 -29.01
C GLU A 110 0.72 0.23 -27.92
N GLY A 111 0.22 1.32 -27.34
CA GLY A 111 -0.80 1.30 -26.29
C GLY A 111 -0.32 0.84 -24.92
N LYS A 112 1.01 0.88 -24.66
CA LYS A 112 1.58 0.54 -23.34
C LYS A 112 1.20 1.56 -22.28
N PHE A 113 0.97 2.80 -22.66
CA PHE A 113 0.38 3.85 -21.84
C PHE A 113 -0.42 4.82 -22.70
N THR A 114 -1.33 5.57 -22.09
CA THR A 114 -2.13 6.59 -22.79
C THR A 114 -1.42 7.93 -22.71
N ALA A 115 -0.93 8.41 -23.85
CA ALA A 115 -0.29 9.72 -23.93
C ALA A 115 -1.31 10.85 -23.69
N VAL A 116 -1.00 11.74 -22.76
CA VAL A 116 -1.81 12.93 -22.49
C VAL A 116 -1.34 14.07 -23.39
N LYS A 117 -2.26 14.60 -24.23
CA LYS A 117 -1.98 15.76 -25.07
C LYS A 117 -1.90 17.03 -24.22
N ALA A 118 -0.94 17.88 -24.51
CA ALA A 118 -0.77 19.18 -23.88
C ALA A 118 -0.26 20.21 -24.89
N ASP A 119 -0.62 21.46 -24.66
CA ASP A 119 -0.18 22.57 -25.50
C ASP A 119 1.25 23.00 -25.16
N ASP A 120 1.63 22.89 -23.89
CA ASP A 120 2.97 23.20 -23.37
C ASP A 120 3.80 21.93 -23.19
N LEU A 121 4.83 21.80 -24.01
CA LEU A 121 5.74 20.66 -24.02
C LEU A 121 7.17 21.09 -23.71
N LEU A 122 7.96 20.20 -23.14
CA LEU A 122 9.40 20.40 -23.06
C LEU A 122 9.99 20.56 -24.47
N SER A 123 10.88 21.52 -24.63
CA SER A 123 11.68 21.63 -25.84
C SER A 123 12.58 20.42 -26.03
N GLN A 124 13.00 20.13 -27.24
CA GLN A 124 13.93 19.05 -27.53
C GLN A 124 15.20 19.10 -26.66
N ARG A 125 15.72 20.31 -26.39
CA ARG A 125 16.88 20.51 -25.53
C ARG A 125 16.59 20.12 -24.08
N GLU A 126 15.43 20.49 -23.53
CA GLU A 126 15.03 20.13 -22.16
C GLU A 126 14.84 18.63 -22.03
N VAL A 127 14.24 17.96 -23.03
CA VAL A 127 14.13 16.50 -23.08
C VAL A 127 15.50 15.84 -23.06
N THR A 128 16.42 16.27 -23.93
CA THR A 128 17.77 15.72 -23.96
C THR A 128 18.49 15.92 -22.61
N GLN A 129 18.40 17.11 -22.01
CA GLN A 129 19.02 17.38 -20.70
C GLN A 129 18.45 16.49 -19.57
N LEU A 130 17.15 16.19 -19.61
CA LEU A 130 16.52 15.30 -18.65
C LEU A 130 16.99 13.84 -18.86
N LEU A 131 17.01 13.37 -20.09
CA LEU A 131 17.42 12.00 -20.43
C LEU A 131 18.90 11.73 -20.15
N ASP A 132 19.76 12.74 -20.35
CA ASP A 132 21.20 12.67 -20.10
C ASP A 132 21.56 12.85 -18.62
N TYR A 133 20.59 13.26 -17.77
CA TYR A 133 20.86 13.39 -16.35
C TYR A 133 21.27 12.05 -15.78
N SER A 134 22.43 12.01 -15.11
CA SER A 134 23.01 10.80 -14.54
C SER A 134 22.60 10.65 -13.07
N LEU A 135 21.85 9.58 -12.77
CA LEU A 135 21.53 9.19 -11.40
C LEU A 135 22.71 8.47 -10.77
N ALA A 136 23.06 8.86 -9.54
CA ALA A 136 23.94 8.06 -8.70
C ALA A 136 23.19 6.77 -8.31
N MET A 137 23.78 5.62 -8.56
CA MET A 137 23.22 4.31 -8.26
C MET A 137 24.23 3.46 -7.54
N SER A 138 23.73 2.57 -6.69
CA SER A 138 24.52 1.49 -6.12
C SER A 138 23.81 0.17 -6.41
N ILE A 139 24.53 -0.80 -6.95
CA ILE A 139 23.99 -2.12 -7.25
C ILE A 139 24.63 -3.15 -6.35
N MET A 140 23.83 -3.84 -5.56
CA MET A 140 24.26 -5.00 -4.77
C MET A 140 24.24 -6.22 -5.68
N ARG A 141 25.37 -6.91 -5.78
CA ARG A 141 25.50 -8.18 -6.49
C ARG A 141 25.79 -9.31 -5.52
N ASN A 142 25.35 -10.52 -5.90
CA ASN A 142 25.56 -11.73 -5.07
C ASN A 142 25.02 -11.57 -3.64
N ALA A 143 24.00 -10.73 -3.44
CA ALA A 143 23.37 -10.52 -2.15
C ALA A 143 22.30 -11.57 -1.89
N THR A 144 22.32 -12.16 -0.71
CA THR A 144 21.24 -13.03 -0.23
C THR A 144 20.01 -12.19 0.13
N GLU A 145 18.84 -12.82 0.17
CA GLU A 145 17.60 -12.17 0.59
C GLU A 145 17.71 -11.56 2.00
N ASN A 146 18.41 -12.22 2.92
CA ASN A 146 18.64 -11.70 4.27
C ASN A 146 19.53 -10.44 4.26
N GLU A 147 20.56 -10.39 3.43
CA GLU A 147 21.41 -9.19 3.30
C GLU A 147 20.61 -8.03 2.68
N ILE A 148 19.74 -8.29 1.72
CA ILE A 148 18.85 -7.28 1.12
C ILE A 148 17.90 -6.72 2.16
N ASN A 149 17.26 -7.58 2.96
CA ASN A 149 16.34 -7.18 4.03
C ASN A 149 17.05 -6.35 5.10
N ASP A 150 18.23 -6.76 5.55
CA ASP A 150 19.02 -6.00 6.56
C ASP A 150 19.40 -4.60 6.03
N VAL A 151 19.80 -4.49 4.77
CA VAL A 151 20.10 -3.20 4.15
C VAL A 151 18.87 -2.32 4.02
N PHE A 152 17.73 -2.91 3.61
CA PHE A 152 16.46 -2.19 3.51
C PHE A 152 16.04 -1.62 4.88
N ASP A 153 16.09 -2.44 5.95
CA ASP A 153 15.73 -2.02 7.30
C ASP A 153 16.60 -0.88 7.79
N ARG A 154 17.91 -0.96 7.56
CA ARG A 154 18.87 0.11 7.95
C ARG A 154 18.60 1.42 7.22
N ILE A 155 18.32 1.38 5.90
CA ILE A 155 18.05 2.58 5.12
C ILE A 155 16.76 3.24 5.59
N ASN A 156 15.70 2.46 5.83
CA ASN A 156 14.42 3.00 6.27
C ASN A 156 14.42 3.51 7.73
N THR A 157 15.33 3.04 8.55
CA THR A 157 15.52 3.57 9.92
C THR A 157 15.94 5.05 9.89
N TYR A 158 16.69 5.48 8.88
CA TYR A 158 17.22 6.85 8.75
C TYR A 158 16.49 7.73 7.73
N GLY A 159 15.54 7.16 6.96
CA GLY A 159 14.81 7.84 5.89
C GLY A 159 13.39 8.28 6.25
N HIS A 160 12.51 8.35 5.25
CA HIS A 160 11.07 8.54 5.46
C HIS A 160 10.51 7.36 6.25
N ARG A 161 10.07 7.63 7.47
CA ARG A 161 9.59 6.59 8.37
C ARG A 161 8.42 5.82 7.74
N LEU A 162 8.59 4.52 7.61
CA LEU A 162 7.48 3.61 7.39
C LEU A 162 6.48 3.76 8.55
N SER A 163 5.19 3.61 8.27
CA SER A 163 4.21 3.43 9.34
C SER A 163 4.55 2.20 10.17
N ASP A 164 4.00 2.09 11.37
CA ASP A 164 4.25 0.92 12.22
C ASP A 164 3.84 -0.38 11.51
N GLN A 165 2.74 -0.35 10.76
CA GLN A 165 2.29 -1.54 10.03
C GLN A 165 3.15 -1.86 8.80
N GLU A 166 3.58 -0.86 8.04
CA GLU A 166 4.52 -1.06 6.93
C GLU A 166 5.84 -1.67 7.42
N ARG A 167 6.34 -1.22 8.59
CA ARG A 167 7.55 -1.78 9.20
C ARG A 167 7.36 -3.25 9.63
N ARG A 168 6.22 -3.60 10.22
CA ARG A 168 5.89 -4.99 10.57
C ARG A 168 5.85 -5.89 9.36
N GLN A 169 5.20 -5.42 8.28
CA GLN A 169 5.09 -6.18 7.04
C GLN A 169 6.43 -6.32 6.31
N ALA A 170 7.32 -5.35 6.39
CA ALA A 170 8.61 -5.39 5.72
C ALA A 170 9.57 -6.44 6.30
N GLY A 171 9.51 -6.71 7.60
CA GLY A 171 10.51 -7.57 8.27
C GLY A 171 10.17 -9.05 8.26
N ILE A 172 8.89 -9.46 8.12
CA ILE A 172 8.46 -10.82 8.43
C ILE A 172 7.59 -11.42 7.34
N GLN A 173 8.05 -12.55 6.83
CA GLN A 173 7.35 -13.39 5.88
C GLN A 173 6.78 -14.61 6.62
N ASN A 174 5.53 -14.54 7.04
CA ASN A 174 4.81 -15.66 7.60
C ASN A 174 3.37 -15.71 7.08
N LYS A 175 2.69 -16.81 7.38
CA LYS A 175 1.31 -17.02 6.96
C LYS A 175 0.36 -15.94 7.47
N PHE A 176 0.57 -15.42 8.69
CA PHE A 176 -0.27 -14.37 9.27
C PHE A 176 -0.11 -13.05 8.50
N SER A 177 1.14 -12.61 8.29
CA SER A 177 1.43 -11.36 7.56
C SER A 177 0.93 -11.41 6.11
N ASN A 178 1.14 -12.53 5.43
CA ASN A 178 0.67 -12.76 4.06
C ASN A 178 -0.86 -12.73 3.98
N MET A 179 -1.54 -13.46 4.87
CA MET A 179 -3.00 -13.46 4.95
C MET A 179 -3.57 -12.05 5.19
N VAL A 180 -2.99 -11.28 6.10
CA VAL A 180 -3.42 -9.90 6.38
C VAL A 180 -3.30 -9.04 5.12
N ARG A 181 -2.16 -9.13 4.42
CA ARG A 181 -1.94 -8.39 3.17
C ARG A 181 -2.92 -8.80 2.07
N ASP A 182 -3.13 -10.11 1.88
CA ASP A 182 -4.02 -10.63 0.84
C ASP A 182 -5.48 -10.19 1.06
N ILE A 183 -5.95 -10.21 2.32
CA ILE A 183 -7.28 -9.69 2.67
C ILE A 183 -7.35 -8.20 2.37
N ALA A 184 -6.34 -7.42 2.77
CA ALA A 184 -6.30 -5.98 2.54
C ALA A 184 -6.32 -5.65 1.05
N CYS A 185 -5.47 -6.31 0.24
CA CYS A 185 -5.45 -6.17 -1.21
C CYS A 185 -6.81 -6.50 -1.84
N SER A 186 -7.42 -7.60 -1.43
CA SER A 186 -8.73 -8.00 -1.93
C SER A 186 -9.83 -6.98 -1.63
N ILE A 187 -9.84 -6.37 -0.44
CA ILE A 187 -10.82 -5.35 -0.06
C ILE A 187 -10.58 -4.03 -0.79
N ARG A 188 -9.33 -3.69 -1.07
CA ARG A 188 -8.96 -2.50 -1.84
C ARG A 188 -9.22 -2.64 -3.34
N GLY A 189 -9.33 -3.85 -3.86
CA GLY A 189 -9.28 -4.12 -5.31
C GLY A 189 -7.86 -4.01 -5.87
N ASP A 190 -6.88 -4.35 -5.08
CA ASP A 190 -5.44 -4.25 -5.30
C ASP A 190 -4.85 -5.61 -5.72
N VAL A 191 -3.64 -5.60 -6.28
CA VAL A 191 -2.89 -6.80 -6.66
C VAL A 191 -2.09 -7.31 -5.47
N SER A 192 -2.14 -8.62 -5.21
CA SER A 192 -1.45 -9.25 -4.06
C SER A 192 -0.10 -9.86 -4.38
N ASP A 193 0.37 -9.82 -5.63
CA ASP A 193 1.65 -10.38 -6.03
C ASP A 193 2.82 -9.78 -5.24
N ASP A 194 3.75 -10.64 -4.83
CA ASP A 194 4.91 -10.23 -4.02
C ASP A 194 5.93 -9.44 -4.83
N ILE A 195 6.13 -9.80 -6.09
CA ILE A 195 7.12 -9.18 -6.98
C ILE A 195 6.43 -8.71 -8.25
N LEU A 196 6.60 -7.44 -8.57
CA LEU A 196 5.99 -6.77 -9.73
C LEU A 196 7.06 -6.08 -10.57
N LEU A 197 6.79 -5.90 -11.84
CA LEU A 197 7.53 -4.92 -12.64
C LEU A 197 7.21 -3.49 -12.18
N LEU A 198 8.17 -2.58 -12.27
CA LEU A 198 7.96 -1.17 -11.90
C LEU A 198 6.78 -0.54 -12.66
N GLU A 199 6.55 -0.94 -13.91
CA GLU A 199 5.41 -0.47 -14.72
C GLU A 199 4.04 -0.90 -14.17
N GLN A 200 3.99 -1.95 -13.35
CA GLN A 200 2.76 -2.47 -12.75
C GLN A 200 2.40 -1.79 -11.42
N MET A 201 3.33 -1.01 -10.85
CA MET A 201 3.11 -0.34 -9.54
C MET A 201 1.89 0.57 -9.48
N PRO A 202 1.48 1.31 -10.52
CA PRO A 202 0.27 2.14 -10.47
C PRO A 202 -1.00 1.36 -10.14
N SER A 203 -1.09 0.08 -10.52
CA SER A 203 -2.27 -0.76 -10.26
C SER A 203 -2.45 -1.12 -8.78
N ILE A 204 -1.40 -1.03 -7.97
CA ILE A 204 -1.43 -1.28 -6.52
C ILE A 204 -1.39 -0.01 -5.68
N SER A 205 -1.36 1.14 -6.30
CA SER A 205 -1.29 2.44 -5.63
C SER A 205 -2.68 3.04 -5.44
N ILE A 206 -2.81 3.88 -4.42
CA ILE A 206 -4.09 4.46 -4.02
C ILE A 206 -4.08 5.94 -4.39
N ASP A 207 -5.08 6.36 -5.15
CA ASP A 207 -5.27 7.76 -5.49
C ASP A 207 -6.01 8.49 -4.37
N LEU A 208 -5.36 9.46 -3.74
CA LEU A 208 -5.93 10.26 -2.67
C LEU A 208 -6.71 11.45 -3.26
N PRO A 209 -7.85 11.86 -2.66
CA PRO A 209 -8.72 12.91 -3.20
C PRO A 209 -8.02 14.23 -3.49
N LEU A 210 -7.10 14.65 -2.59
CA LEU A 210 -6.39 15.94 -2.68
C LEU A 210 -5.13 15.89 -3.55
N THR A 211 -4.72 14.70 -3.97
CA THR A 211 -3.42 14.50 -4.63
C THR A 211 -3.49 13.61 -5.85
N LYS A 212 -4.67 13.50 -6.47
CA LYS A 212 -4.92 12.58 -7.59
C LYS A 212 -3.73 12.44 -8.55
N HIS A 213 -3.29 11.19 -8.72
CA HIS A 213 -2.12 10.84 -9.54
C HIS A 213 -2.51 10.07 -10.81
N GLY A 214 -3.80 9.78 -10.97
CA GLY A 214 -4.31 8.95 -12.06
C GLY A 214 -4.14 7.44 -11.83
N TYR A 215 -4.04 7.00 -10.57
CA TYR A 215 -4.02 5.58 -10.24
C TYR A 215 -5.42 4.95 -10.39
N GLN A 216 -5.49 3.63 -10.54
CA GLN A 216 -6.74 2.93 -10.76
C GLN A 216 -7.61 2.84 -9.51
N ILE A 217 -6.98 2.73 -8.32
CA ILE A 217 -7.70 2.60 -7.05
C ILE A 217 -7.97 3.98 -6.47
N GLN A 218 -9.26 4.32 -6.38
CA GLN A 218 -9.71 5.56 -5.75
C GLN A 218 -10.00 5.30 -4.28
N SER A 219 -9.35 5.99 -3.37
CA SER A 219 -9.46 5.75 -1.92
C SER A 219 -10.89 5.87 -1.40
N GLU A 220 -11.70 6.77 -1.97
CA GLU A 220 -13.09 6.99 -1.58
C GLU A 220 -14.00 5.81 -1.86
N GLU A 221 -13.67 4.97 -2.83
CA GLU A 221 -14.44 3.79 -3.21
C GLU A 221 -14.07 2.56 -2.38
N VAL A 222 -12.91 2.58 -1.73
CA VAL A 222 -12.46 1.48 -0.88
C VAL A 222 -13.36 1.37 0.36
N PHE A 223 -13.80 0.15 0.71
CA PHE A 223 -14.71 -0.13 1.82
C PHE A 223 -14.40 0.67 3.09
N TRP A 224 -13.15 0.71 3.51
CA TRP A 224 -12.70 1.38 4.72
C TRP A 224 -13.03 2.87 4.74
N VAL A 225 -12.80 3.56 3.62
CA VAL A 225 -13.03 5.01 3.48
C VAL A 225 -14.48 5.27 3.12
N LYS A 226 -15.06 4.46 2.23
CA LYS A 226 -16.46 4.57 1.82
C LYS A 226 -17.39 4.54 3.04
N HIS A 227 -17.15 3.66 3.97
CA HIS A 227 -17.91 3.55 5.23
C HIS A 227 -17.38 4.44 6.36
N GLY A 228 -16.29 5.18 6.13
CA GLY A 228 -15.71 6.13 7.08
C GLY A 228 -14.96 5.50 8.26
N ILE A 229 -14.67 4.20 8.19
CA ILE A 229 -13.91 3.49 9.22
C ILE A 229 -12.50 4.05 9.32
N LEU A 230 -11.89 4.32 8.18
CA LEU A 230 -10.59 4.97 8.00
C LEU A 230 -10.74 6.22 7.14
N ARG A 231 -9.75 7.11 7.20
CA ARG A 231 -9.59 8.24 6.29
C ARG A 231 -8.81 7.79 5.06
N SER A 232 -8.89 8.54 3.97
CA SER A 232 -8.11 8.28 2.75
C SER A 232 -6.59 8.21 3.03
N THR A 233 -6.09 9.09 3.90
CA THR A 233 -4.68 9.12 4.30
C THR A 233 -4.26 7.90 5.11
N ASP A 234 -5.18 7.30 5.87
CA ASP A 234 -4.89 6.12 6.69
C ASP A 234 -4.59 4.88 5.80
N LEU A 235 -5.19 4.80 4.60
CA LEU A 235 -4.86 3.74 3.62
C LEU A 235 -3.43 3.87 3.08
N ARG A 236 -2.93 5.10 2.96
CA ARG A 236 -1.53 5.37 2.59
C ARG A 236 -0.58 4.73 3.59
N ASP A 237 -0.92 4.77 4.86
CA ASP A 237 -0.11 4.30 5.98
C ASP A 237 -0.40 2.82 6.35
N SER A 238 -1.09 2.06 5.48
CA SER A 238 -1.46 0.65 5.68
C SER A 238 -2.28 0.38 6.95
N MET A 239 -3.07 1.35 7.39
CA MET A 239 -3.93 1.20 8.58
C MET A 239 -5.07 0.19 8.38
N ASP A 240 -5.45 -0.10 7.15
CA ASP A 240 -6.38 -1.18 6.81
C ASP A 240 -5.76 -2.55 7.11
N GLU A 241 -4.49 -2.77 6.78
CA GLU A 241 -3.75 -3.98 7.15
C GLU A 241 -3.63 -4.10 8.67
N GLN A 242 -3.36 -3.00 9.38
CA GLN A 242 -3.36 -3.01 10.85
C GLN A 242 -4.72 -3.40 11.43
N CYS A 243 -5.83 -2.85 10.89
CA CYS A 243 -7.17 -3.22 11.34
C CYS A 243 -7.49 -4.71 11.12
N ILE A 244 -7.07 -5.26 9.99
CA ILE A 244 -7.22 -6.69 9.69
C ILE A 244 -6.37 -7.52 10.64
N ALA A 245 -5.12 -7.11 10.91
CA ALA A 245 -4.23 -7.81 11.84
C ALA A 245 -4.80 -7.85 13.26
N ASP A 246 -5.31 -6.73 13.78
CA ASP A 246 -5.99 -6.64 15.07
C ASP A 246 -7.18 -7.63 15.17
N ILE A 247 -8.03 -7.64 14.17
CA ILE A 247 -9.22 -8.51 14.11
C ILE A 247 -8.79 -9.99 13.99
N ALA A 248 -7.85 -10.29 13.09
CA ALA A 248 -7.36 -11.63 12.85
C ALA A 248 -6.70 -12.21 14.11
N ALA A 249 -5.88 -11.43 14.81
CA ALA A 249 -5.25 -11.86 16.04
C ALA A 249 -6.26 -12.19 17.15
N CYS A 250 -7.37 -11.45 17.25
CA CYS A 250 -8.46 -11.75 18.18
C CYS A 250 -9.22 -13.02 17.79
N ILE A 251 -9.62 -13.18 16.53
CA ILE A 251 -10.46 -14.29 16.10
C ILE A 251 -9.66 -15.60 16.02
N VAL A 252 -8.53 -15.58 15.33
CA VAL A 252 -7.67 -16.76 15.14
C VAL A 252 -6.97 -17.13 16.45
N GLY A 253 -6.48 -16.13 17.18
CA GLY A 253 -5.85 -16.34 18.48
C GLY A 253 -6.79 -16.74 19.60
N GLY A 254 -8.10 -16.67 19.41
CA GLY A 254 -9.13 -17.13 20.34
C GLY A 254 -9.27 -16.29 21.60
N LYS A 255 -8.56 -15.18 21.73
CA LYS A 255 -8.68 -14.22 22.83
C LYS A 255 -8.62 -12.79 22.31
N LEU A 256 -9.31 -11.87 22.98
CA LEU A 256 -9.15 -10.46 22.70
C LEU A 256 -7.72 -10.04 23.05
N ILE A 257 -7.04 -9.40 22.12
CA ILE A 257 -5.74 -8.79 22.37
C ILE A 257 -5.93 -7.33 22.73
N ASP A 258 -5.02 -6.79 23.53
CA ASP A 258 -4.93 -5.36 23.71
C ASP A 258 -4.60 -4.73 22.36
N ARG A 259 -5.32 -3.65 22.00
CA ARG A 259 -5.08 -2.92 20.76
C ARG A 259 -3.95 -1.90 20.94
N SER A 260 -2.87 -2.34 21.58
CA SER A 260 -1.65 -1.58 21.72
C SER A 260 -0.72 -1.85 20.52
N LYS A 261 0.17 -0.92 20.29
CA LYS A 261 1.26 -1.12 19.33
C LYS A 261 2.08 -2.37 19.69
N ASP A 262 2.37 -2.53 20.98
CA ASP A 262 3.23 -3.61 21.50
C ASP A 262 2.62 -4.99 21.25
N ALA A 263 1.30 -5.14 21.37
CA ALA A 263 0.63 -6.42 21.14
C ALA A 263 0.79 -6.91 19.68
N LEU A 264 0.69 -6.00 18.69
CA LEU A 264 0.95 -6.37 17.31
C LEU A 264 2.46 -6.55 17.06
N ASP A 265 3.32 -5.72 17.64
CA ASP A 265 4.77 -5.87 17.50
C ASP A 265 5.23 -7.26 17.98
N GLN A 266 4.68 -7.80 19.08
CA GLN A 266 4.93 -9.17 19.54
C GLN A 266 4.48 -10.25 18.54
N ILE A 267 3.31 -10.09 17.92
CA ILE A 267 2.79 -11.03 16.92
C ILE A 267 3.66 -11.06 15.66
N TYR A 268 4.29 -9.96 15.31
CA TYR A 268 5.18 -9.85 14.16
C TYR A 268 6.67 -10.11 14.50
N ASN A 269 7.03 -10.26 15.75
CA ASN A 269 8.40 -10.58 16.19
C ASN A 269 8.61 -12.10 16.31
N ASN A 270 9.42 -12.68 15.42
CA ASN A 270 9.65 -14.13 15.37
C ASN A 270 10.36 -14.72 16.63
N GLU A 271 10.91 -13.86 17.47
CA GLU A 271 11.53 -14.24 18.75
C GLU A 271 10.52 -14.26 19.91
N ASP A 272 9.26 -13.82 19.69
CA ASP A 272 8.25 -13.69 20.72
C ASP A 272 7.31 -14.91 20.79
N ASP A 273 6.85 -15.27 21.98
CA ASP A 273 5.92 -16.37 22.20
C ASP A 273 4.55 -16.13 21.51
N GLU A 274 4.10 -14.87 21.43
CA GLU A 274 2.85 -14.52 20.74
C GLU A 274 2.93 -14.77 19.22
N TYR A 275 4.09 -14.56 18.61
CA TYR A 275 4.32 -14.96 17.22
C TYR A 275 4.11 -16.46 17.03
N SER A 276 4.74 -17.28 17.87
CA SER A 276 4.64 -18.75 17.80
C SER A 276 3.21 -19.22 18.04
N ARG A 277 2.51 -18.60 18.99
CA ARG A 277 1.11 -18.89 19.32
C ARG A 277 0.18 -18.57 18.14
N ILE A 278 0.29 -17.38 17.55
CA ILE A 278 -0.56 -16.96 16.42
C ILE A 278 -0.21 -17.76 15.15
N SER A 279 1.06 -18.03 14.89
CA SER A 279 1.49 -18.87 13.77
C SER A 279 0.93 -20.29 13.85
N SER A 280 0.90 -20.87 15.06
CA SER A 280 0.28 -22.17 15.29
C SER A 280 -1.24 -22.13 15.12
N ALA A 281 -1.87 -21.08 15.63
CA ALA A 281 -3.32 -20.90 15.53
C ALA A 281 -3.78 -20.73 14.08
N ILE A 282 -3.06 -19.96 13.25
CA ILE A 282 -3.41 -19.78 11.84
C ILE A 282 -3.24 -21.07 11.03
N ASN A 283 -2.23 -21.89 11.36
CA ASN A 283 -2.06 -23.20 10.73
C ASN A 283 -3.25 -24.13 10.98
N VAL A 284 -3.85 -24.04 12.17
CA VAL A 284 -5.05 -24.83 12.54
C VAL A 284 -6.31 -24.24 11.94
N TYR A 285 -6.46 -22.92 11.99
CA TYR A 285 -7.65 -22.22 11.49
C TYR A 285 -7.79 -22.32 9.97
N GLY A 286 -6.69 -22.11 9.27
CA GLY A 286 -6.59 -22.04 7.79
C GLY A 286 -6.70 -20.63 7.27
N GLU A 287 -5.64 -20.16 6.59
CA GLU A 287 -5.54 -18.79 5.99
C GLU A 287 -6.69 -18.52 5.03
N GLY A 288 -6.93 -19.44 4.07
CA GLY A 288 -7.99 -19.29 3.07
C GLY A 288 -9.38 -19.25 3.70
N LYS A 289 -9.62 -20.09 4.70
CA LYS A 289 -10.88 -20.11 5.46
C LYS A 289 -11.14 -18.74 6.11
N PHE A 290 -10.16 -18.23 6.86
CA PHE A 290 -10.31 -16.92 7.52
C PHE A 290 -10.52 -15.80 6.51
N SER A 291 -9.81 -15.83 5.37
CA SER A 291 -9.96 -14.82 4.30
C SER A 291 -11.38 -14.81 3.71
N GLU A 292 -11.97 -15.99 3.48
CA GLU A 292 -13.35 -16.10 3.00
C GLU A 292 -14.36 -15.60 4.04
N GLU A 293 -14.19 -15.98 5.30
CA GLU A 293 -15.04 -15.54 6.41
C GLU A 293 -14.98 -14.03 6.61
N PHE A 294 -13.77 -13.46 6.52
CA PHE A 294 -13.58 -12.01 6.61
C PHE A 294 -14.32 -11.26 5.51
N LYS A 295 -14.16 -11.70 4.26
CA LYS A 295 -14.86 -11.12 3.10
C LYS A 295 -16.38 -11.27 3.22
N PHE A 296 -16.84 -12.42 3.66
CA PHE A 296 -18.27 -12.68 3.91
C PHE A 296 -18.81 -11.70 4.97
N CYS A 297 -18.16 -11.51 6.11
CA CYS A 297 -18.59 -10.56 7.12
C CYS A 297 -18.64 -9.11 6.60
N ILE A 298 -17.64 -8.68 5.81
CA ILE A 298 -17.65 -7.38 5.14
C ILE A 298 -18.87 -7.21 4.23
N GLN A 299 -19.21 -8.25 3.44
CA GLN A 299 -20.37 -8.23 2.57
C GLN A 299 -21.67 -8.12 3.37
N GLU A 300 -21.80 -8.85 4.46
CA GLU A 300 -22.99 -8.82 5.32
C GLU A 300 -23.16 -7.45 6.01
N ILE A 301 -22.07 -6.86 6.51
CA ILE A 301 -22.10 -5.50 7.05
C ILE A 301 -22.51 -4.48 5.98
N THR A 302 -22.00 -4.62 4.76
CA THR A 302 -22.37 -3.76 3.62
C THR A 302 -23.86 -3.89 3.29
N LYS A 303 -24.41 -5.12 3.28
CA LYS A 303 -25.85 -5.36 3.05
C LYS A 303 -26.72 -4.72 4.15
N VAL A 304 -26.26 -4.74 5.41
CA VAL A 304 -26.96 -4.02 6.49
C VAL A 304 -27.00 -2.52 6.20
N CYS A 305 -25.87 -1.92 5.83
CA CYS A 305 -25.80 -0.50 5.50
C CYS A 305 -26.73 -0.11 4.35
N ASN A 306 -26.91 -0.99 3.36
CA ASN A 306 -27.68 -0.75 2.14
C ASN A 306 -29.14 -1.21 2.20
N SER A 307 -29.59 -1.81 3.30
CA SER A 307 -30.89 -2.49 3.38
C SER A 307 -32.12 -1.58 3.25
N ASP A 308 -31.99 -0.30 3.51
CA ASP A 308 -33.07 0.71 3.38
C ASP A 308 -32.39 2.06 3.06
N GLY A 309 -31.93 2.19 1.81
CA GLY A 309 -31.10 3.31 1.37
C GLY A 309 -29.64 3.15 1.79
N ASP A 310 -28.74 3.62 0.94
CA ASP A 310 -27.29 3.56 1.16
C ASP A 310 -26.87 4.56 2.25
N ILE A 311 -26.30 4.05 3.35
CA ILE A 311 -25.75 4.85 4.44
C ILE A 311 -24.34 4.40 4.79
N LYS A 312 -23.47 5.34 5.08
CA LYS A 312 -22.14 5.02 5.59
C LYS A 312 -22.24 4.42 6.99
N LEU A 313 -21.47 3.39 7.28
CA LEU A 313 -21.45 2.75 8.60
C LEU A 313 -21.20 3.77 9.71
N ARG A 314 -20.31 4.73 9.51
CA ARG A 314 -20.05 5.83 10.44
C ARG A 314 -21.31 6.63 10.78
N ASP A 315 -22.07 7.02 9.75
CA ASP A 315 -23.26 7.85 9.91
C ASP A 315 -24.44 7.06 10.56
N LEU A 316 -24.37 5.73 10.47
CA LEU A 316 -25.30 4.84 11.14
C LEU A 316 -24.99 4.71 12.64
N ILE A 317 -23.72 4.48 13.01
CA ILE A 317 -23.35 4.13 14.39
C ILE A 317 -23.14 5.32 15.32
N PHE A 318 -22.86 6.52 14.78
CA PHE A 318 -22.63 7.74 15.58
C PHE A 318 -23.80 8.71 15.55
N THR A 319 -24.16 9.27 16.71
CA THR A 319 -25.21 10.29 16.83
C THR A 319 -24.83 11.65 16.26
N LYS A 320 -23.54 11.98 16.32
CA LYS A 320 -23.01 13.25 15.84
C LYS A 320 -22.13 13.04 14.64
N ARG A 321 -22.22 13.93 13.66
CA ARG A 321 -21.34 13.93 12.51
C ARG A 321 -19.88 14.02 12.99
N THR A 322 -19.09 13.01 12.68
CA THR A 322 -17.66 12.95 12.98
C THR A 322 -16.87 12.62 11.72
N THR A 323 -15.67 13.15 11.60
CA THR A 323 -14.71 12.82 10.53
C THR A 323 -13.59 11.92 11.04
N ASN A 324 -13.57 11.61 12.33
CA ASN A 324 -12.54 10.76 12.93
C ASN A 324 -12.68 9.31 12.47
N ALA A 325 -11.54 8.66 12.22
CA ALA A 325 -11.49 7.23 12.02
C ALA A 325 -11.95 6.49 13.29
N PHE A 326 -12.56 5.31 13.13
CA PHE A 326 -13.06 4.50 14.25
C PHE A 326 -12.73 3.00 14.16
N PRO A 327 -11.48 2.64 13.84
CA PRO A 327 -11.11 1.24 13.61
C PRO A 327 -11.35 0.34 14.83
N ALA A 328 -11.24 0.89 16.06
CA ALA A 328 -11.48 0.14 17.30
C ALA A 328 -12.94 -0.33 17.41
N ILE A 329 -13.87 0.59 17.19
CA ILE A 329 -15.31 0.28 17.25
C ILE A 329 -15.70 -0.66 16.12
N PHE A 330 -15.14 -0.46 14.93
CA PHE A 330 -15.34 -1.37 13.81
C PHE A 330 -14.87 -2.79 14.12
N ALA A 331 -13.69 -2.96 14.74
CA ALA A 331 -13.21 -4.29 15.11
C ALA A 331 -14.16 -5.02 16.07
N VAL A 332 -14.70 -4.32 17.08
CA VAL A 332 -15.71 -4.90 17.99
C VAL A 332 -16.96 -5.33 17.20
N LEU A 333 -17.46 -4.46 16.34
CA LEU A 333 -18.62 -4.77 15.50
C LEU A 333 -18.33 -5.97 14.60
N PHE A 334 -17.18 -6.00 13.94
CA PHE A 334 -16.79 -7.10 13.05
C PHE A 334 -16.70 -8.44 13.81
N ILE A 335 -16.05 -8.46 14.97
CA ILE A 335 -15.92 -9.65 15.81
C ILE A 335 -17.32 -10.17 16.23
N ALA A 336 -18.25 -9.27 16.57
CA ALA A 336 -19.62 -9.67 16.91
C ALA A 336 -20.35 -10.29 15.70
N PHE A 337 -20.20 -9.74 14.49
CA PHE A 337 -20.74 -10.32 13.26
C PHE A 337 -20.13 -11.71 13.00
N HIS A 338 -18.81 -11.82 13.11
CA HIS A 338 -18.10 -13.10 12.91
C HIS A 338 -18.57 -14.15 13.92
N GLU A 339 -18.69 -13.80 15.19
CA GLU A 339 -19.19 -14.72 16.22
C GLU A 339 -20.57 -15.28 15.87
N LEU A 340 -21.51 -14.39 15.54
CA LEU A 340 -22.89 -14.77 15.25
C LEU A 340 -23.02 -15.53 13.91
N LEU A 341 -22.38 -15.06 12.87
CA LEU A 341 -22.58 -15.60 11.51
C LEU A 341 -21.77 -16.86 11.25
N ILE A 342 -20.53 -16.90 11.76
CA ILE A 342 -19.58 -17.98 11.48
C ILE A 342 -19.59 -19.01 12.61
N LYS A 343 -19.28 -18.61 13.85
CA LYS A 343 -19.20 -19.59 14.95
C LYS A 343 -20.54 -20.14 15.37
N GLU A 344 -21.56 -19.29 15.50
CA GLU A 344 -22.92 -19.73 15.84
C GLU A 344 -23.75 -20.12 14.62
N ASN A 345 -23.21 -19.98 13.40
CA ASN A 345 -23.88 -20.30 12.11
C ASN A 345 -25.27 -19.68 11.96
N LYS A 346 -25.48 -18.46 12.49
CA LYS A 346 -26.72 -17.73 12.38
C LYS A 346 -26.84 -17.06 11.02
N LYS A 347 -28.05 -16.89 10.52
CA LYS A 347 -28.35 -16.18 9.25
C LYS A 347 -29.08 -14.88 9.55
N ILE A 348 -28.76 -13.84 8.79
CA ILE A 348 -29.49 -12.57 8.85
C ILE A 348 -30.78 -12.69 8.04
N ASN A 349 -31.92 -12.68 8.73
CA ASN A 349 -33.24 -12.71 8.12
C ASN A 349 -33.85 -11.31 7.95
N ASN A 350 -33.37 -10.31 8.69
CA ASN A 350 -33.89 -8.95 8.68
C ASN A 350 -32.74 -7.92 8.77
N TYR A 351 -32.19 -7.55 7.61
CA TYR A 351 -31.11 -6.58 7.52
C TYR A 351 -31.53 -5.19 8.03
N LYS A 352 -32.78 -4.76 7.71
CA LYS A 352 -33.32 -3.48 8.20
C LYS A 352 -33.40 -3.46 9.72
N GLY A 353 -33.87 -4.52 10.35
CA GLY A 353 -33.93 -4.63 11.80
C GLY A 353 -32.55 -4.56 12.47
N ILE A 354 -31.51 -5.11 11.83
CA ILE A 354 -30.12 -4.95 12.30
C ILE A 354 -29.67 -3.50 12.13
N LYS A 355 -29.93 -2.88 10.95
CA LYS A 355 -29.61 -1.48 10.70
C LYS A 355 -30.23 -0.55 11.75
N ASP A 356 -31.52 -0.74 12.04
CA ASP A 356 -32.23 0.06 13.04
C ASP A 356 -31.62 -0.12 14.45
N ASN A 357 -31.19 -1.33 14.80
CA ASN A 357 -30.53 -1.61 16.08
C ASN A 357 -29.08 -1.09 16.16
N LEU A 358 -28.38 -0.97 15.03
CA LEU A 358 -27.06 -0.37 14.96
C LEU A 358 -27.11 1.17 15.03
N ASN A 359 -28.26 1.76 14.79
CA ASN A 359 -28.41 3.20 14.82
C ASN A 359 -28.02 3.76 16.18
N ASN A 360 -27.04 4.66 16.17
CA ASN A 360 -26.47 5.30 17.36
C ASN A 360 -25.90 4.32 18.43
N ILE A 361 -25.46 3.13 18.01
CA ILE A 361 -25.00 2.08 18.93
C ILE A 361 -23.87 2.55 19.86
N VAL A 362 -23.03 3.50 19.42
CA VAL A 362 -21.92 4.05 20.21
C VAL A 362 -22.38 4.61 21.55
N THR A 363 -23.61 5.11 21.65
CA THR A 363 -24.15 5.61 22.92
C THR A 363 -24.43 4.51 23.95
N ARG A 364 -24.50 3.26 23.48
CA ARG A 364 -24.77 2.06 24.30
C ARG A 364 -23.49 1.24 24.57
N LEU A 365 -22.38 1.57 23.89
CA LEU A 365 -21.09 0.94 24.11
C LEU A 365 -20.33 1.69 25.21
N ASP A 366 -19.74 0.95 26.14
CA ASP A 366 -18.83 1.53 27.14
C ASP A 366 -17.46 1.76 26.49
N THR A 367 -17.36 2.87 25.71
CA THR A 367 -16.14 3.23 24.99
C THR A 367 -15.01 3.71 25.90
N LYS A 368 -15.28 3.96 27.21
CA LYS A 368 -14.24 4.38 28.15
C LYS A 368 -13.33 3.23 28.56
N ARG A 369 -13.84 1.98 28.63
CA ARG A 369 -13.04 0.80 28.90
C ARG A 369 -12.22 0.32 27.72
N SER A 370 -12.62 0.63 26.50
CA SER A 370 -11.88 0.28 25.29
C SER A 370 -10.78 1.29 24.94
N ALA A 371 -10.78 2.49 25.54
CA ALA A 371 -9.80 3.53 25.31
C ALA A 371 -8.67 3.61 26.37
N THR A 372 -8.89 3.00 27.53
CA THR A 372 -7.87 2.85 28.56
C THR A 372 -7.60 1.35 28.74
N GLY A 373 -6.57 0.86 28.10
CA GLY A 373 -6.05 -0.46 28.38
C GLY A 373 -5.72 -0.57 29.87
N GLY A 374 -6.29 -1.54 30.54
CA GLY A 374 -5.87 -1.95 31.88
C GLY A 374 -6.84 -1.62 33.03
N GLU A 375 -7.52 -2.57 33.44
CA GLU A 375 -7.61 -3.29 34.71
C GLU A 375 -8.68 -4.37 34.60
#